data_271a8b45497eca02e8c944841ef8ef3e
#
_entry.id   271a8b45497eca02e8c944841ef8ef3e
#
_cell.length_a   1.000
_cell.length_b   1.000
_cell.length_c   1.000
_cell.angle_alpha   90.00
_cell.angle_beta   90.00
_cell.angle_gamma   90.00
#
_symmetry.space_group_name_H-M   'P 1'
#
loop_
_entity.id
_entity.type
_entity.pdbx_description
1 polymer ?
#
loop_
_entity_poly.entity_id
_entity_poly.type
_entity_poly.pdbx_seq_one_letter_code
_entity_poly.pdbx_strand_id
1 'polypeptide(L)'
;MPVAKIVILNWNGAEHLRRFLPSVVAAAPAGVEVMVADNGSTDDSLGVLATEFPSVGVLRLEANYGFAGGYNRALKQVEADYYLLLNSDIETPEGWLAPILDVLEREPDVAVVSPKLISWTDRTKFEYAGASGGFID
;
A
#
# COMPACT_ATOMS: atom_id res chain seq x y z
N MET A 1 3.13 18.84 9.91
CA MET A 1 3.55 17.66 9.11
C MET A 1 2.31 17.04 8.48
N PRO A 2 2.31 16.80 7.18
CA PRO A 2 1.20 16.09 6.55
C PRO A 2 1.10 14.67 7.11
N VAL A 3 -0.13 14.18 7.22
CA VAL A 3 -0.41 12.81 7.66
C VAL A 3 -0.40 11.91 6.43
N ALA A 4 0.52 10.96 6.41
CA ALA A 4 0.60 9.96 5.34
C ALA A 4 0.30 8.57 5.91
N LYS A 5 -0.48 7.79 5.17
CA LYS A 5 -0.81 6.40 5.55
C LYS A 5 -0.59 5.46 4.37
N ILE A 6 0.08 4.35 4.65
CA ILE A 6 0.19 3.22 3.72
C ILE A 6 -1.04 2.34 3.91
N VAL A 7 -1.81 2.14 2.86
CA VAL A 7 -3.00 1.31 2.86
C VAL A 7 -2.81 0.13 1.91
N ILE A 8 -2.80 -1.06 2.46
CA ILE A 8 -2.67 -2.32 1.74
C ILE A 8 -4.03 -2.99 1.69
N LEU A 9 -4.56 -3.25 0.49
CA LEU A 9 -5.77 -4.06 0.34
C LEU A 9 -5.39 -5.53 0.34
N ASN A 10 -5.98 -6.31 1.24
CA ASN A 10 -5.72 -7.74 1.37
C ASN A 10 -7.00 -8.56 1.16
N TRP A 11 -6.88 -9.61 0.36
CA TRP A 11 -7.90 -10.67 0.28
C TRP A 11 -7.21 -12.02 0.14
N ASN A 12 -7.41 -12.89 1.14
CA ASN A 12 -6.82 -14.22 1.19
C ASN A 12 -5.30 -14.24 0.93
N GLY A 13 -4.60 -13.24 1.48
CA GLY A 13 -3.18 -13.00 1.25
C GLY A 13 -2.30 -13.28 2.46
N ALA A 14 -2.64 -14.23 3.35
CA ALA A 14 -1.86 -14.53 4.55
C ALA A 14 -0.37 -14.78 4.25
N GLU A 15 -0.06 -15.52 3.18
CA GLU A 15 1.31 -15.80 2.72
C GLU A 15 2.04 -14.53 2.25
N HIS A 16 1.37 -13.66 1.50
CA HIS A 16 1.91 -12.38 1.05
C HIS A 16 2.18 -11.45 2.23
N LEU A 17 1.27 -11.38 3.20
CA LEU A 17 1.46 -10.59 4.41
C LEU A 17 2.71 -11.04 5.18
N ARG A 18 2.90 -12.33 5.38
CA ARG A 18 4.10 -12.86 6.04
C ARG A 18 5.39 -12.53 5.30
N ARG A 19 5.36 -12.60 3.96
CA ARG A 19 6.54 -12.40 3.12
C ARG A 19 6.91 -10.95 2.96
N PHE A 20 5.97 -10.06 2.71
CA PHE A 20 6.22 -8.69 2.25
C PHE A 20 5.96 -7.62 3.32
N LEU A 21 4.99 -7.80 4.20
CA LEU A 21 4.66 -6.81 5.22
C LEU A 21 5.82 -6.45 6.16
N PRO A 22 6.74 -7.36 6.53
CA PRO A 22 7.92 -7.01 7.33
C PRO A 22 8.75 -5.90 6.72
N SER A 23 9.00 -5.90 5.40
CA SER A 23 9.74 -4.83 4.72
C SER A 23 9.00 -3.51 4.74
N VAL A 24 7.68 -3.53 4.58
CA VAL A 24 6.85 -2.32 4.59
C VAL A 24 6.86 -1.66 5.96
N VAL A 25 6.71 -2.45 7.02
CA VAL A 25 6.75 -1.94 8.39
C VAL A 25 8.14 -1.40 8.74
N ALA A 26 9.20 -2.12 8.35
CA ALA A 26 10.57 -1.71 8.63
C ALA A 26 10.99 -0.44 7.88
N ALA A 27 10.51 -0.26 6.64
CA ALA A 27 10.86 0.88 5.79
C ALA A 27 9.87 2.07 5.89
N ALA A 28 8.83 1.96 6.71
CA ALA A 28 7.91 3.06 6.94
C ALA A 28 8.61 4.17 7.77
N PRO A 29 8.64 5.41 7.28
CA PRO A 29 9.20 6.52 8.05
C PRO A 29 8.45 6.76 9.36
N ALA A 30 9.11 7.39 10.33
CA ALA A 30 8.47 7.80 11.56
C ALA A 30 7.27 8.72 11.27
N GLY A 31 6.13 8.43 11.88
CA GLY A 31 4.88 9.15 11.67
C GLY A 31 4.02 8.66 10.50
N VAL A 32 4.52 7.73 9.70
CA VAL A 32 3.71 7.07 8.66
C VAL A 32 3.09 5.80 9.22
N GLU A 33 1.78 5.75 9.25
CA GLU A 33 1.03 4.58 9.70
C GLU A 33 0.88 3.56 8.57
N VAL A 34 1.12 2.29 8.91
CA VAL A 34 0.85 1.16 8.00
C VAL A 34 -0.46 0.50 8.43
N MET A 35 -1.37 0.33 7.48
CA MET A 35 -2.62 -0.36 7.73
C MET A 35 -2.99 -1.31 6.60
N VAL A 36 -3.67 -2.38 6.96
CA VAL A 36 -4.22 -3.36 6.04
C VAL A 36 -5.75 -3.27 6.06
N ALA A 37 -6.33 -3.04 4.88
CA ALA A 37 -7.75 -3.15 4.66
C ALA A 37 -8.05 -4.58 4.21
N ASP A 38 -8.66 -5.35 5.08
CA ASP A 38 -9.05 -6.73 4.78
C ASP A 38 -10.37 -6.75 4.03
N ASN A 39 -10.34 -7.22 2.80
CA ASN A 39 -11.44 -7.22 1.84
C ASN A 39 -12.30 -8.50 1.95
N GLY A 40 -12.66 -8.89 3.17
CA GLY A 40 -13.49 -10.05 3.42
C GLY A 40 -12.75 -11.38 3.28
N SER A 41 -11.51 -11.47 3.77
CA SER A 41 -10.73 -12.72 3.71
C SER A 41 -11.39 -13.86 4.45
N THR A 42 -11.22 -15.06 3.91
CA THR A 42 -11.67 -16.33 4.50
C THR A 42 -10.53 -17.23 4.95
N ASP A 43 -9.27 -16.84 4.64
CA ASP A 43 -8.06 -17.50 5.13
C ASP A 43 -7.64 -16.99 6.52
N ASP A 44 -6.42 -17.28 6.96
CA ASP A 44 -5.87 -16.85 8.25
C ASP A 44 -5.28 -15.41 8.22
N SER A 45 -5.59 -14.59 7.22
CA SER A 45 -5.03 -13.23 7.10
C SER A 45 -5.24 -12.39 8.36
N LEU A 46 -6.44 -12.40 8.93
CA LEU A 46 -6.73 -11.64 10.16
C LEU A 46 -5.98 -12.17 11.38
N GLY A 47 -5.84 -13.50 11.49
CA GLY A 47 -5.04 -14.13 12.53
C GLY A 47 -3.57 -13.76 12.43
N VAL A 48 -2.99 -13.78 11.24
CA VAL A 48 -1.62 -13.35 10.95
C VAL A 48 -1.40 -11.90 11.37
N LEU A 49 -2.29 -11.00 10.98
CA LEU A 49 -2.19 -9.59 11.35
C LEU A 49 -2.23 -9.39 12.86
N ALA A 50 -3.15 -10.05 13.55
CA ALA A 50 -3.30 -9.91 14.99
C ALA A 50 -2.10 -10.46 15.78
N THR A 51 -1.51 -11.56 15.34
CA THR A 51 -0.45 -12.26 16.09
C THR A 51 0.95 -11.85 15.67
N GLU A 52 1.20 -11.63 14.37
CA GLU A 52 2.52 -11.38 13.83
C GLU A 52 2.79 -9.89 13.58
N PHE A 53 1.75 -9.08 13.38
CA PHE A 53 1.85 -7.65 13.07
C PHE A 53 0.94 -6.77 13.95
N PRO A 54 1.07 -6.83 15.27
CA PRO A 54 0.16 -6.12 16.18
C PRO A 54 0.26 -4.59 16.09
N SER A 55 1.33 -4.04 15.50
CA SER A 55 1.50 -2.60 15.27
C SER A 55 0.84 -2.08 14.00
N VAL A 56 0.39 -2.98 13.12
CA VAL A 56 -0.27 -2.62 11.87
C VAL A 56 -1.76 -2.39 12.12
N GLY A 57 -2.28 -1.25 11.64
CA GLY A 57 -3.70 -0.97 11.69
C GLY A 57 -4.49 -1.95 10.81
N VAL A 58 -5.64 -2.42 11.29
CA VAL A 58 -6.48 -3.34 10.53
C VAL A 58 -7.88 -2.77 10.37
N LEU A 59 -8.31 -2.61 9.12
CA LEU A 59 -9.66 -2.24 8.75
C LEU A 59 -10.34 -3.44 8.10
N ARG A 60 -11.46 -3.89 8.67
CA ARG A 60 -12.20 -5.03 8.13
C ARG A 60 -13.37 -4.55 7.28
N LEU A 61 -13.39 -4.94 6.01
CA LEU A 61 -14.55 -4.78 5.15
C LEU A 61 -15.48 -6.02 5.29
N GLU A 62 -16.75 -5.83 5.08
CA GLU A 62 -17.77 -6.88 5.30
C GLU A 62 -17.71 -8.01 4.27
N ALA A 63 -17.18 -7.72 3.06
CA ALA A 63 -17.11 -8.66 1.95
C ALA A 63 -15.96 -8.30 1.01
N ASN A 64 -15.69 -9.14 0.01
CA ASN A 64 -14.80 -8.81 -1.08
C ASN A 64 -15.53 -7.92 -2.10
N TYR A 65 -15.14 -6.66 -2.16
CA TYR A 65 -15.69 -5.65 -3.07
C TYR A 65 -14.83 -5.46 -4.33
N GLY A 66 -13.91 -6.36 -4.60
CA GLY A 66 -12.92 -6.22 -5.67
C GLY A 66 -11.83 -5.19 -5.33
N PHE A 67 -10.94 -4.94 -6.28
CA PHE A 67 -9.79 -4.06 -6.07
C PHE A 67 -10.21 -2.60 -5.86
N ALA A 68 -10.83 -2.00 -6.86
CA ALA A 68 -11.27 -0.60 -6.78
C ALA A 68 -12.34 -0.38 -5.71
N GLY A 69 -13.32 -1.27 -5.63
CA GLY A 69 -14.39 -1.20 -4.64
C GLY A 69 -13.89 -1.35 -3.20
N GLY A 70 -12.91 -2.22 -2.98
CA GLY A 70 -12.25 -2.40 -1.70
C GLY A 70 -11.50 -1.16 -1.24
N TYR A 71 -10.63 -0.61 -2.10
CA TYR A 71 -9.93 0.64 -1.80
C TYR A 71 -10.89 1.81 -1.59
N ASN A 72 -11.89 1.98 -2.43
CA ASN A 72 -12.87 3.07 -2.27
C ASN A 72 -13.61 3.02 -0.93
N ARG A 73 -13.92 1.83 -0.42
CA ARG A 73 -14.54 1.67 0.89
C ARG A 73 -13.56 1.89 2.03
N ALA A 74 -12.34 1.38 1.89
CA ALA A 74 -11.32 1.55 2.89
C ALA A 74 -10.94 3.03 3.07
N LEU A 75 -10.66 3.74 1.99
CA LEU A 75 -10.22 5.13 2.03
C LEU A 75 -11.28 6.09 2.58
N LYS A 76 -12.57 5.77 2.48
CA LYS A 76 -13.63 6.55 3.12
C LYS A 76 -13.60 6.49 4.65
N GLN A 77 -12.90 5.51 5.22
CA GLN A 77 -12.81 5.29 6.66
C GLN A 77 -11.43 5.67 7.23
N VAL A 78 -10.54 6.15 6.37
CA VAL A 78 -9.16 6.50 6.72
C VAL A 78 -8.94 7.98 6.46
N GLU A 79 -8.57 8.74 7.48
CA GLU A 79 -8.19 10.14 7.34
C GLU A 79 -6.67 10.26 7.17
N ALA A 80 -6.22 10.87 6.07
CA ALA A 80 -4.84 11.23 5.81
C ALA A 80 -4.77 12.35 4.78
N ASP A 81 -3.66 13.06 4.73
CA ASP A 81 -3.37 14.03 3.67
C ASP A 81 -2.88 13.32 2.40
N TYR A 82 -2.09 12.25 2.60
CA TYR A 82 -1.57 11.40 1.53
C TYR A 82 -1.87 9.92 1.78
N TYR A 83 -2.38 9.26 0.76
CA TYR A 83 -2.63 7.82 0.77
C TYR A 83 -1.63 7.12 -0.13
N LEU A 84 -0.97 6.10 0.38
CA LEU A 84 -0.07 5.25 -0.36
C LEU A 84 -0.74 3.90 -0.56
N LEU A 85 -1.27 3.69 -1.74
CA LEU A 85 -1.94 2.43 -2.11
C LEU A 85 -0.86 1.42 -2.52
N LEU A 86 -0.63 0.45 -1.68
CA LEU A 86 0.40 -0.55 -1.86
C LEU A 86 -0.21 -1.95 -1.98
N ASN A 87 0.20 -2.70 -2.99
CA ASN A 87 -0.20 -4.10 -3.10
C ASN A 87 0.45 -4.94 -2.00
N SER A 88 -0.19 -6.05 -1.62
CA SER A 88 0.28 -6.94 -0.55
C SER A 88 1.53 -7.77 -0.92
N ASP A 89 1.93 -7.75 -2.17
CA ASP A 89 3.07 -8.51 -2.73
C ASP A 89 4.25 -7.61 -3.16
N ILE A 90 4.41 -6.47 -2.54
CA ILE A 90 5.50 -5.52 -2.79
C ILE A 90 6.51 -5.54 -1.66
N GLU A 91 7.78 -5.75 -1.99
CA GLU A 91 8.91 -5.49 -1.09
C GLU A 91 9.33 -4.03 -1.19
N THR A 92 9.43 -3.35 -0.06
CA THR A 92 9.84 -1.95 -0.02
C THR A 92 11.24 -1.80 0.55
N PRO A 93 12.17 -1.11 -0.17
CA PRO A 93 13.49 -0.81 0.35
C PRO A 93 13.45 0.36 1.35
N GLU A 94 14.47 0.47 2.17
CA GLU A 94 14.65 1.64 3.03
C GLU A 94 14.70 2.93 2.20
N GLY A 95 14.04 3.98 2.70
CA GLY A 95 14.06 5.31 2.06
C GLY A 95 13.16 5.46 0.82
N TRP A 96 12.40 4.44 0.45
CA TRP A 96 11.58 4.48 -0.78
C TRP A 96 10.51 5.56 -0.79
N LEU A 97 9.96 5.88 0.38
CA LEU A 97 8.79 6.74 0.52
C LEU A 97 9.14 8.23 0.56
N ALA A 98 10.29 8.59 1.12
CA ALA A 98 10.67 9.99 1.29
C ALA A 98 10.68 10.80 -0.03
N PRO A 99 11.25 10.31 -1.15
CA PRO A 99 11.21 11.03 -2.42
C PRO A 99 9.78 11.20 -2.97
N ILE A 100 8.89 10.24 -2.72
CA ILE A 100 7.50 10.30 -3.17
C ILE A 100 6.75 11.41 -2.44
N LEU A 101 6.87 11.46 -1.13
CA LEU A 101 6.25 12.51 -0.31
C LEU A 101 6.83 13.89 -0.63
N ASP A 102 8.13 13.99 -0.84
CA ASP A 102 8.81 15.22 -1.20
C ASP A 102 8.28 15.82 -2.53
N VAL A 103 8.01 14.99 -3.54
CA VAL A 103 7.38 15.45 -4.78
C VAL A 103 5.98 15.98 -4.53
N LEU A 104 5.14 15.25 -3.79
CA LEU A 104 3.77 15.67 -3.48
C LEU A 104 3.71 16.99 -2.69
N GLU A 105 4.68 17.23 -1.81
CA GLU A 105 4.75 18.46 -1.02
C GLU A 105 5.27 19.67 -1.82
N ARG A 106 6.24 19.46 -2.71
CA ARG A 106 6.84 20.54 -3.50
C ARG A 106 6.11 20.89 -4.78
N GLU A 107 5.35 19.96 -5.33
CA GLU A 107 4.67 20.10 -6.62
C GLU A 107 3.15 20.12 -6.40
N PRO A 108 2.53 21.25 -6.05
CA PRO A 108 1.11 21.32 -5.68
C PRO A 108 0.15 20.92 -6.81
N ASP A 109 0.61 20.92 -8.05
CA ASP A 109 -0.18 20.48 -9.20
C ASP A 109 -0.10 18.96 -9.44
N VAL A 110 0.74 18.25 -8.70
CA VAL A 110 0.88 16.79 -8.78
C VAL A 110 -0.12 16.14 -7.82
N ALA A 111 -1.08 15.42 -8.37
CA ALA A 111 -2.09 14.70 -7.61
C ALA A 111 -1.70 13.25 -7.29
N VAL A 112 -0.87 12.62 -8.13
CA VAL A 112 -0.48 11.21 -8.00
C VAL A 112 0.98 11.03 -8.39
N VAL A 113 1.70 10.26 -7.58
CA VAL A 113 3.08 9.82 -7.86
C VAL A 113 3.12 8.31 -7.82
N SER A 114 3.70 7.69 -8.85
CA SER A 114 3.91 6.25 -8.92
C SER A 114 5.40 5.96 -9.13
N PRO A 115 6.03 5.17 -8.25
CA PRO A 115 7.42 4.77 -8.45
C PRO A 115 7.53 3.70 -9.54
N LYS A 116 8.75 3.49 -10.01
CA LYS A 116 9.08 2.34 -10.85
C LYS A 116 9.14 1.09 -9.97
N LEU A 117 8.56 -0.01 -10.45
CA LEU A 117 8.62 -1.31 -9.81
C LEU A 117 9.64 -2.20 -10.52
N ILE A 118 10.53 -2.80 -9.74
CA ILE A 118 11.52 -3.76 -10.22
C ILE A 118 10.94 -5.15 -10.09
N SER A 119 11.18 -6.02 -11.08
CA SER A 119 10.73 -7.40 -11.05
C SER A 119 11.31 -8.15 -9.84
N TRP A 120 10.47 -8.87 -9.11
CA TRP A 120 10.87 -9.70 -7.98
C TRP A 120 11.80 -10.84 -8.39
N THR A 121 11.57 -11.44 -9.54
CA THR A 121 12.31 -12.60 -10.05
C THR A 121 13.56 -12.22 -10.82
N ASP A 122 13.60 -11.03 -11.42
CA ASP A 122 14.75 -10.50 -12.16
C ASP A 122 14.94 -9.02 -11.86
N ARG A 123 15.77 -8.71 -10.88
CA ARG A 123 16.00 -7.35 -10.37
C ARG A 123 16.70 -6.43 -11.38
N THR A 124 17.09 -6.93 -12.54
CA THR A 124 17.65 -6.13 -13.65
C THR A 124 16.55 -5.59 -14.57
N LYS A 125 15.30 -5.95 -14.36
CA LYS A 125 14.14 -5.57 -15.18
C LYS A 125 13.08 -4.84 -14.37
N PHE A 126 12.36 -3.95 -15.04
CA PHE A 126 11.16 -3.35 -14.48
C PHE A 126 9.96 -4.30 -14.62
N GLU A 127 9.17 -4.38 -13.58
CA GLU A 127 7.80 -4.92 -13.63
C GLU A 127 6.85 -3.84 -14.16
N TYR A 128 7.05 -2.61 -13.71
CA TYR A 128 6.29 -1.45 -14.12
C TYR A 128 7.17 -0.19 -14.05
N ALA A 129 7.20 0.58 -15.11
CA ALA A 129 8.04 1.77 -15.22
C ALA A 129 7.24 3.07 -15.46
N GLY A 130 5.93 3.01 -15.32
CA GLY A 130 5.03 4.15 -15.48
C GLY A 130 4.15 4.05 -16.72
N ALA A 131 3.09 4.85 -16.72
CA ALA A 131 2.19 5.03 -17.84
C ALA A 131 1.94 6.52 -18.04
N SER A 132 1.80 6.94 -19.29
CA SER A 132 1.36 8.29 -19.62
C SER A 132 -0.14 8.29 -19.83
N GLY A 133 -0.84 9.27 -19.23
CA GLY A 133 -2.24 9.52 -19.51
C GLY A 133 -2.42 10.05 -20.94
N GLY A 134 -3.56 9.76 -21.54
CA GLY A 134 -3.93 10.27 -22.85
C GLY A 134 -5.42 10.16 -23.07
N PHE A 135 -5.89 10.81 -24.13
CA PHE A 135 -7.25 10.62 -24.60
C PHE A 135 -7.29 9.42 -25.54
N ILE A 136 -8.33 8.61 -25.40
CA ILE A 136 -8.65 7.54 -26.35
C ILE A 136 -9.78 8.10 -27.23
N ASP A 137 -9.51 8.23 -28.53
CA ASP A 137 -10.51 8.65 -29.52
C ASP A 137 -11.45 7.49 -29.88
#